data_6b5114265f588f96859a706ae81ca21c
#
_entry.id   6b5114265f588f96859a706ae81ca21c
#
_cell.length_a   1.000
_cell.length_b   1.000
_cell.length_c   1.000
_cell.angle_alpha   90.00
_cell.angle_beta   90.00
_cell.angle_gamma   90.00
#
_symmetry.space_group_name_H-M   'P 1'
#
loop_
_entity.id
_entity.type
_entity.pdbx_description
1 polymer ?
#
loop_
_entity_poly.entity_id
_entity_poly.type
_entity_poly.pdbx_seq_one_letter_code
_entity_poly.pdbx_strand_id
1 'polypeptide(L)'
;MKHKIYRIVYTALCCAPLLATAQTSEKITSPQRLYEEGRNLFQQKAFAAAMSPLHTFVKQLNAEGNPLSAAGDKEEAEYMLVCAEYELRSPNSIELLRSYLDVYPDTPHANRIYALIASAYFFEGKYDEALAMFNSARLDLLSNEERDDMTYRLATCFLKTGNVKEAAIWFETLRSTGSKYAADCTYYLSYIRYSQQRYE
;
A
#
# COMPACT_ATOMS: atom_id res chain seq x y z
N MET A 1 69.50 60.70 -32.43
CA MET A 1 69.22 59.22 -32.42
C MET A 1 68.15 58.95 -31.38
N LYS A 2 67.06 58.33 -31.78
CA LYS A 2 65.79 58.28 -31.00
C LYS A 2 65.75 57.06 -30.07
N HIS A 3 65.64 57.26 -28.75
CA HIS A 3 65.35 56.19 -27.78
C HIS A 3 63.85 56.05 -27.65
N LYS A 4 63.31 54.89 -28.05
CA LYS A 4 61.93 54.51 -27.81
C LYS A 4 61.84 53.89 -26.45
N ILE A 5 61.11 54.53 -25.53
CA ILE A 5 60.79 54.03 -24.22
C ILE A 5 59.51 53.16 -24.35
N TYR A 6 59.63 51.87 -24.12
CA TYR A 6 58.48 50.97 -24.04
C TYR A 6 57.87 51.07 -22.62
N ARG A 7 56.65 51.61 -22.60
CA ARG A 7 55.78 51.56 -21.38
C ARG A 7 55.15 50.20 -21.28
N ILE A 8 55.58 49.41 -20.28
CA ILE A 8 54.95 48.16 -19.97
C ILE A 8 53.70 48.51 -19.10
N VAL A 9 52.50 48.30 -19.62
CA VAL A 9 51.26 48.44 -18.90
C VAL A 9 51.00 47.10 -18.23
N TYR A 10 51.16 47.01 -16.90
CA TYR A 10 50.68 45.89 -16.14
C TYR A 10 49.18 46.02 -15.94
N THR A 11 48.42 45.23 -16.66
CA THR A 11 47.01 45.00 -16.35
C THR A 11 46.94 43.97 -15.24
N ALA A 12 46.68 44.46 -14.00
CA ALA A 12 46.32 43.60 -12.88
C ALA A 12 44.95 42.96 -13.14
N LEU A 13 44.98 41.68 -13.50
CA LEU A 13 43.78 40.90 -13.65
C LEU A 13 43.28 40.53 -12.24
N CYS A 14 42.29 41.27 -11.72
CA CYS A 14 41.60 40.91 -10.48
C CYS A 14 40.82 39.61 -10.71
N CYS A 15 41.42 38.48 -10.32
CA CYS A 15 40.63 37.23 -10.13
C CYS A 15 39.80 37.39 -8.85
N ALA A 16 38.57 37.89 -9.03
CA ALA A 16 37.57 37.72 -7.98
C ALA A 16 37.18 36.21 -7.92
N PRO A 17 37.25 35.56 -6.77
CA PRO A 17 36.69 34.21 -6.66
C PRO A 17 35.19 34.34 -6.80
N LEU A 18 34.65 33.84 -7.90
CA LEU A 18 33.25 33.50 -8.04
C LEU A 18 32.95 32.41 -6.99
N LEU A 19 32.57 32.83 -5.79
CA LEU A 19 31.83 31.97 -4.86
C LEU A 19 30.53 31.60 -5.56
N ALA A 20 30.58 30.56 -6.37
CA ALA A 20 29.38 29.85 -6.77
C ALA A 20 28.76 29.31 -5.46
N THR A 21 27.91 30.10 -4.83
CA THR A 21 26.93 29.55 -3.89
C THR A 21 26.11 28.59 -4.73
N ALA A 22 26.44 27.30 -4.60
CA ALA A 22 25.52 26.26 -4.98
C ALA A 22 24.30 26.45 -4.10
N GLN A 23 23.36 27.27 -4.56
CA GLN A 23 22.00 27.21 -4.12
C GLN A 23 21.55 25.81 -4.50
N THR A 24 21.62 24.88 -3.57
CA THR A 24 20.77 23.71 -3.58
C THR A 24 19.35 24.26 -3.60
N SER A 25 18.86 24.53 -4.80
CA SER A 25 17.45 24.70 -5.04
C SER A 25 16.84 23.38 -4.60
N GLU A 26 16.45 23.27 -3.33
CA GLU A 26 15.40 22.33 -2.95
C GLU A 26 14.27 22.66 -3.90
N LYS A 27 14.14 21.83 -4.93
CA LYS A 27 12.99 21.87 -5.81
C LYS A 27 11.81 21.59 -4.89
N ILE A 28 11.17 22.65 -4.39
CA ILE A 28 9.90 22.55 -3.67
C ILE A 28 8.97 21.93 -4.71
N THR A 29 8.86 20.61 -4.65
CA THR A 29 7.95 19.87 -5.51
C THR A 29 6.56 20.20 -4.99
N SER A 30 5.68 20.70 -5.87
CA SER A 30 4.32 21.05 -5.46
C SER A 30 3.63 19.84 -4.83
N PRO A 31 2.79 20.03 -3.80
CA PRO A 31 2.06 18.92 -3.17
C PRO A 31 1.34 18.04 -4.19
N GLN A 32 0.68 18.64 -5.16
CA GLN A 32 -0.03 17.93 -6.22
C GLN A 32 0.87 16.98 -7.02
N ARG A 33 2.08 17.41 -7.35
CA ARG A 33 3.04 16.57 -8.09
C ARG A 33 3.51 15.37 -7.26
N LEU A 34 3.72 15.57 -5.96
CA LEU A 34 4.07 14.48 -5.04
C LEU A 34 2.95 13.44 -4.94
N TYR A 35 1.70 13.91 -4.84
CA TYR A 35 0.54 13.03 -4.83
C TYR A 35 0.44 12.21 -6.12
N GLU A 36 0.52 12.85 -7.28
CA GLU A 36 0.45 12.16 -8.59
C GLU A 36 1.60 11.16 -8.78
N GLU A 37 2.82 11.53 -8.39
CA GLU A 37 3.98 10.62 -8.43
C GLU A 37 3.75 9.40 -7.55
N GLY A 38 3.35 9.61 -6.30
CA GLY A 38 3.07 8.54 -5.35
C GLY A 38 1.94 7.63 -5.81
N ARG A 39 0.85 8.21 -6.32
CA ARG A 39 -0.28 7.46 -6.87
C ARG A 39 0.13 6.61 -8.08
N ASN A 40 0.90 7.16 -9.00
CA ASN A 40 1.37 6.43 -10.17
C ASN A 40 2.27 5.25 -9.79
N LEU A 41 3.19 5.45 -8.83
CA LEU A 41 4.04 4.38 -8.31
C LEU A 41 3.23 3.29 -7.58
N PHE A 42 2.22 3.70 -6.82
CA PHE A 42 1.32 2.77 -6.15
C PHE A 42 0.54 1.91 -7.15
N GLN A 43 -0.03 2.51 -8.20
CA GLN A 43 -0.73 1.80 -9.27
C GLN A 43 0.17 0.81 -10.03
N GLN A 44 1.46 1.12 -10.15
CA GLN A 44 2.48 0.22 -10.71
C GLN A 44 2.93 -0.87 -9.72
N LYS A 45 2.32 -0.95 -8.54
CA LYS A 45 2.70 -1.86 -7.44
C LYS A 45 4.14 -1.63 -6.94
N ALA A 46 4.72 -0.46 -7.20
CA ALA A 46 6.03 -0.04 -6.70
C ALA A 46 5.89 0.56 -5.28
N PHE A 47 5.34 -0.23 -4.34
CA PHE A 47 4.88 0.24 -3.04
C PHE A 47 5.97 0.95 -2.23
N ALA A 48 7.17 0.38 -2.14
CA ALA A 48 8.28 1.02 -1.42
C ALA A 48 8.66 2.39 -1.99
N ALA A 49 8.62 2.55 -3.32
CA ALA A 49 8.92 3.81 -3.98
C ALA A 49 7.78 4.83 -3.80
N ALA A 50 6.52 4.38 -3.73
CA ALA A 50 5.35 5.23 -3.56
C ALA A 50 5.31 5.91 -2.18
N MET A 51 5.88 5.30 -1.14
CA MET A 51 5.79 5.81 0.23
C MET A 51 6.43 7.18 0.40
N SER A 52 7.61 7.42 -0.18
CA SER A 52 8.35 8.68 0.01
C SER A 52 7.58 9.91 -0.50
N PRO A 53 7.10 9.96 -1.76
CA PRO A 53 6.31 11.09 -2.25
C PRO A 53 4.98 11.24 -1.51
N LEU A 54 4.27 10.13 -1.17
CA LEU A 54 3.00 10.20 -0.43
C LEU A 54 3.19 10.74 0.99
N HIS A 55 4.20 10.28 1.73
CA HIS A 55 4.52 10.82 3.05
C HIS A 55 4.88 12.30 3.00
N THR A 56 5.65 12.72 2.01
CA THR A 56 6.03 14.13 1.84
C THR A 56 4.79 14.98 1.55
N PHE A 57 3.89 14.50 0.70
CA PHE A 57 2.61 15.16 0.40
C PHE A 57 1.75 15.35 1.67
N VAL A 58 1.49 14.27 2.41
CA VAL A 58 0.69 14.34 3.65
C VAL A 58 1.34 15.27 4.68
N LYS A 59 2.67 15.24 4.81
CA LYS A 59 3.41 16.14 5.71
C LYS A 59 3.26 17.61 5.32
N GLN A 60 3.34 17.94 4.03
CA GLN A 60 3.14 19.31 3.55
C GLN A 60 1.73 19.80 3.85
N LEU A 61 0.69 19.00 3.55
CA LEU A 61 -0.69 19.38 3.87
C LEU A 61 -0.92 19.60 5.36
N ASN A 62 -0.34 18.78 6.21
CA ASN A 62 -0.46 18.95 7.66
C ASN A 62 0.22 20.25 8.13
N ALA A 63 1.33 20.66 7.52
CA ALA A 63 2.04 21.92 7.84
C ALA A 63 1.28 23.15 7.35
N GLU A 64 0.57 23.05 6.22
CA GLU A 64 -0.23 24.14 5.63
C GLU A 64 -1.63 24.30 6.25
N GLY A 65 -1.97 23.51 7.27
CA GLY A 65 -3.27 23.57 7.94
C GLY A 65 -4.37 22.81 7.21
N ASN A 66 -4.01 21.86 6.34
CA ASN A 66 -4.91 20.93 5.66
C ASN A 66 -6.10 21.64 4.98
N PRO A 67 -5.90 22.34 3.85
CA PRO A 67 -6.98 23.07 3.18
C PRO A 67 -8.08 22.08 2.76
N LEU A 68 -9.35 22.47 2.99
CA LEU A 68 -10.54 21.65 2.69
C LEU A 68 -10.54 21.12 1.24
N SER A 69 -9.95 21.86 0.30
CA SER A 69 -9.84 21.45 -1.11
C SER A 69 -8.94 20.24 -1.33
N ALA A 70 -8.04 19.91 -0.40
CA ALA A 70 -7.12 18.78 -0.48
C ALA A 70 -7.46 17.63 0.48
N ALA A 71 -8.57 17.73 1.20
CA ALA A 71 -8.95 16.73 2.21
C ALA A 71 -9.14 15.33 1.60
N GLY A 72 -9.78 15.24 0.43
CA GLY A 72 -9.98 13.96 -0.28
C GLY A 72 -8.67 13.36 -0.79
N ASP A 73 -7.78 14.20 -1.34
CA ASP A 73 -6.47 13.75 -1.81
C ASP A 73 -5.58 13.28 -0.63
N LYS A 74 -5.73 13.91 0.54
CA LYS A 74 -5.02 13.48 1.75
C LYS A 74 -5.52 12.12 2.23
N GLU A 75 -6.83 11.92 2.33
CA GLU A 75 -7.42 10.64 2.70
C GLU A 75 -6.96 9.52 1.76
N GLU A 76 -6.99 9.77 0.45
CA GLU A 76 -6.54 8.82 -0.57
C GLU A 76 -5.04 8.52 -0.46
N ALA A 77 -4.20 9.53 -0.18
CA ALA A 77 -2.77 9.33 0.04
C ALA A 77 -2.49 8.50 1.29
N GLU A 78 -3.18 8.75 2.40
CA GLU A 78 -3.05 7.98 3.63
C GLU A 78 -3.57 6.54 3.44
N TYR A 79 -4.66 6.35 2.68
CA TYR A 79 -5.13 5.02 2.25
C TYR A 79 -4.06 4.26 1.46
N MET A 80 -3.44 4.89 0.45
CA MET A 80 -2.37 4.27 -0.32
C MET A 80 -1.16 3.91 0.57
N LEU A 81 -0.82 4.75 1.54
CA LEU A 81 0.27 4.49 2.49
C LEU A 81 0.01 3.24 3.34
N VAL A 82 -1.17 3.13 3.96
CA VAL A 82 -1.47 1.95 4.79
C VAL A 82 -1.59 0.67 3.97
N CYS A 83 -2.07 0.77 2.72
CA CYS A 83 -2.05 -0.35 1.79
C CYS A 83 -0.63 -0.75 1.39
N ALA A 84 0.26 0.22 1.14
CA ALA A 84 1.66 -0.05 0.81
C ALA A 84 2.39 -0.74 1.98
N GLU A 85 2.16 -0.30 3.22
CA GLU A 85 2.69 -0.95 4.43
C GLU A 85 2.22 -2.41 4.54
N TYR A 86 0.95 -2.68 4.24
CA TYR A 86 0.42 -4.05 4.19
C TYR A 86 1.11 -4.90 3.11
N GLU A 87 1.25 -4.38 1.90
CA GLU A 87 1.88 -5.10 0.77
C GLU A 87 3.38 -5.37 1.03
N LEU A 88 4.06 -4.47 1.73
CA LEU A 88 5.45 -4.63 2.15
C LEU A 88 5.63 -5.53 3.38
N ARG A 89 4.53 -6.08 3.92
CA ARG A 89 4.54 -6.94 5.12
C ARG A 89 5.12 -6.26 6.35
N SER A 90 4.85 -4.97 6.50
CA SER A 90 5.24 -4.22 7.68
C SER A 90 4.66 -4.84 8.96
N PRO A 91 5.45 -4.99 10.02
CA PRO A 91 4.97 -5.58 11.29
C PRO A 91 3.79 -4.83 11.91
N ASN A 92 3.67 -3.52 11.65
CA ASN A 92 2.62 -2.67 12.21
C ASN A 92 1.44 -2.46 11.24
N SER A 93 1.36 -3.22 10.15
CA SER A 93 0.34 -3.01 9.11
C SER A 93 -1.09 -3.09 9.64
N ILE A 94 -1.38 -3.98 10.60
CA ILE A 94 -2.71 -4.12 11.21
C ILE A 94 -3.08 -2.86 11.99
N GLU A 95 -2.16 -2.36 12.83
CA GLU A 95 -2.39 -1.12 13.59
C GLU A 95 -2.59 0.09 12.67
N LEU A 96 -1.80 0.21 11.62
CA LEU A 96 -1.92 1.30 10.65
C LEU A 96 -3.26 1.25 9.90
N LEU A 97 -3.69 0.06 9.45
CA LEU A 97 -4.99 -0.13 8.82
C LEU A 97 -6.16 0.21 9.77
N ARG A 98 -6.07 -0.17 11.05
CA ARG A 98 -7.07 0.18 12.05
C ARG A 98 -7.10 1.69 12.34
N SER A 99 -5.93 2.29 12.53
CA SER A 99 -5.82 3.75 12.75
C SER A 99 -6.40 4.54 11.59
N TYR A 100 -6.25 4.05 10.35
CA TYR A 100 -6.88 4.68 9.20
C TYR A 100 -8.42 4.68 9.32
N LEU A 101 -9.03 3.55 9.72
CA LEU A 101 -10.50 3.48 9.94
C LEU A 101 -10.97 4.37 11.09
N ASP A 102 -10.15 4.52 12.14
CA ASP A 102 -10.47 5.40 13.26
C ASP A 102 -10.45 6.89 12.85
N VAL A 103 -9.53 7.28 11.96
CA VAL A 103 -9.42 8.64 11.42
C VAL A 103 -10.49 8.92 10.37
N TYR A 104 -10.83 7.92 9.55
CA TYR A 104 -11.77 8.03 8.43
C TYR A 104 -12.91 7.01 8.54
N PRO A 105 -13.84 7.17 9.51
CA PRO A 105 -14.90 6.18 9.77
C PRO A 105 -15.88 6.01 8.59
N ASP A 106 -16.07 7.06 7.78
CA ASP A 106 -16.98 7.06 6.63
C ASP A 106 -16.25 6.83 5.29
N THR A 107 -15.02 6.31 5.33
CA THR A 107 -14.21 6.08 4.12
C THR A 107 -14.86 5.09 3.15
N PRO A 108 -14.83 5.34 1.84
CA PRO A 108 -15.26 4.38 0.84
C PRO A 108 -14.38 3.12 0.81
N HIS A 109 -13.17 3.19 1.41
CA HIS A 109 -12.21 2.11 1.44
C HIS A 109 -12.40 1.12 2.59
N ALA A 110 -13.34 1.37 3.53
CA ALA A 110 -13.53 0.56 4.73
C ALA A 110 -13.64 -0.93 4.43
N ASN A 111 -14.41 -1.30 3.40
CA ASN A 111 -14.60 -2.70 3.02
C ASN A 111 -13.28 -3.39 2.64
N ARG A 112 -12.45 -2.74 1.85
CA ARG A 112 -11.14 -3.28 1.45
C ARG A 112 -10.17 -3.32 2.64
N ILE A 113 -10.19 -2.30 3.50
CA ILE A 113 -9.36 -2.27 4.71
C ILE A 113 -9.68 -3.45 5.64
N TYR A 114 -10.97 -3.77 5.88
CA TYR A 114 -11.34 -4.97 6.66
C TYR A 114 -10.80 -6.26 6.03
N ALA A 115 -10.88 -6.39 4.72
CA ALA A 115 -10.32 -7.56 4.02
C ALA A 115 -8.80 -7.64 4.15
N LEU A 116 -8.08 -6.51 4.11
CA LEU A 116 -6.63 -6.46 4.31
C LEU A 116 -6.24 -6.83 5.75
N ILE A 117 -6.98 -6.34 6.76
CA ILE A 117 -6.76 -6.71 8.17
C ILE A 117 -6.99 -8.21 8.35
N ALA A 118 -8.09 -8.76 7.81
CA ALA A 118 -8.35 -10.20 7.85
C ALA A 118 -7.20 -11.00 7.23
N SER A 119 -6.71 -10.54 6.09
CA SER A 119 -5.59 -11.17 5.41
C SER A 119 -4.28 -11.06 6.18
N ALA A 120 -4.02 -9.96 6.87
CA ALA A 120 -2.85 -9.80 7.73
C ALA A 120 -2.90 -10.80 8.90
N TYR A 121 -4.02 -10.92 9.58
CA TYR A 121 -4.22 -11.95 10.62
C TYR A 121 -4.06 -13.38 10.09
N PHE A 122 -4.55 -13.65 8.87
CA PHE A 122 -4.32 -14.94 8.21
C PHE A 122 -2.83 -15.27 8.09
N PHE A 123 -2.00 -14.31 7.66
CA PHE A 123 -0.55 -14.52 7.52
C PHE A 123 0.16 -14.68 8.87
N GLU A 124 -0.40 -14.11 9.94
CA GLU A 124 0.09 -14.33 11.30
C GLU A 124 -0.39 -15.65 11.92
N GLY A 125 -1.23 -16.42 11.21
CA GLY A 125 -1.83 -17.66 11.71
C GLY A 125 -2.94 -17.46 12.73
N LYS A 126 -3.42 -16.23 12.90
CA LYS A 126 -4.52 -15.83 13.80
C LYS A 126 -5.85 -15.98 13.06
N TYR A 127 -6.28 -17.26 12.88
CA TYR A 127 -7.40 -17.58 12.00
C TYR A 127 -8.75 -17.14 12.54
N ASP A 128 -8.95 -17.14 13.86
CA ASP A 128 -10.21 -16.69 14.48
C ASP A 128 -10.36 -15.17 14.34
N GLU A 129 -9.29 -14.39 14.55
CA GLU A 129 -9.27 -12.95 14.34
C GLU A 129 -9.47 -12.60 12.86
N ALA A 130 -8.87 -13.39 11.96
CA ALA A 130 -9.09 -13.24 10.53
C ALA A 130 -10.56 -13.44 10.16
N LEU A 131 -11.22 -14.49 10.68
CA LEU A 131 -12.65 -14.75 10.47
C LEU A 131 -13.52 -13.60 10.97
N ALA A 132 -13.21 -13.03 12.14
CA ALA A 132 -13.95 -11.89 12.68
C ALA A 132 -13.88 -10.68 11.71
N MET A 133 -12.73 -10.41 11.12
CA MET A 133 -12.55 -9.32 10.15
C MET A 133 -13.20 -9.64 8.80
N PHE A 134 -13.12 -10.88 8.31
CA PHE A 134 -13.83 -11.29 7.09
C PHE A 134 -15.35 -11.13 7.21
N ASN A 135 -15.93 -11.29 8.40
CA ASN A 135 -17.36 -11.04 8.64
C ASN A 135 -17.72 -9.55 8.45
N SER A 136 -16.77 -8.63 8.65
CA SER A 136 -16.97 -7.20 8.42
C SER A 136 -16.72 -6.79 6.96
N ALA A 137 -16.01 -7.63 6.21
CA ALA A 137 -15.68 -7.39 4.81
C ALA A 137 -16.74 -8.02 3.87
N ARG A 138 -17.21 -7.25 2.92
CA ARG A 138 -18.07 -7.73 1.83
C ARG A 138 -17.20 -8.12 0.64
N LEU A 139 -16.87 -9.40 0.53
CA LEU A 139 -15.98 -9.92 -0.53
C LEU A 139 -16.57 -9.72 -1.94
N ASP A 140 -17.90 -9.66 -2.07
CA ASP A 140 -18.60 -9.39 -3.33
C ASP A 140 -18.34 -7.98 -3.91
N LEU A 141 -17.90 -7.04 -3.07
CA LEU A 141 -17.54 -5.68 -3.47
C LEU A 141 -16.07 -5.50 -3.86
N LEU A 142 -15.24 -6.52 -3.68
CA LEU A 142 -13.84 -6.49 -4.10
C LEU A 142 -13.70 -6.77 -5.60
N SER A 143 -12.58 -6.38 -6.19
CA SER A 143 -12.22 -6.79 -7.55
C SER A 143 -12.15 -8.33 -7.65
N ASN A 144 -12.34 -8.88 -8.85
CA ASN A 144 -12.35 -10.35 -9.03
C ASN A 144 -11.07 -11.00 -8.50
N GLU A 145 -9.91 -10.40 -8.76
CA GLU A 145 -8.62 -10.94 -8.31
C GLU A 145 -8.51 -10.91 -6.78
N GLU A 146 -8.83 -9.77 -6.16
CA GLU A 146 -8.80 -9.62 -4.70
C GLU A 146 -9.83 -10.52 -4.01
N ARG A 147 -11.02 -10.64 -4.57
CA ARG A 147 -12.07 -11.51 -4.07
C ARG A 147 -11.65 -12.97 -4.04
N ASP A 148 -11.02 -13.46 -5.11
CA ASP A 148 -10.53 -14.84 -5.17
C ASP A 148 -9.46 -15.10 -4.11
N ASP A 149 -8.49 -14.18 -3.96
CA ASP A 149 -7.45 -14.27 -2.94
C ASP A 149 -8.04 -14.27 -1.52
N MET A 150 -8.99 -13.39 -1.24
CA MET A 150 -9.62 -13.28 0.07
C MET A 150 -10.56 -14.48 0.36
N THR A 151 -11.28 -14.97 -0.65
CA THR A 151 -12.13 -16.16 -0.52
C THR A 151 -11.29 -17.41 -0.21
N TYR A 152 -10.13 -17.57 -0.87
CA TYR A 152 -9.22 -18.67 -0.57
C TYR A 152 -8.70 -18.61 0.88
N ARG A 153 -8.33 -17.43 1.37
CA ARG A 153 -7.89 -17.25 2.75
C ARG A 153 -9.02 -17.49 3.74
N LEU A 154 -10.23 -17.00 3.46
CA LEU A 154 -11.42 -17.25 4.28
C LEU A 154 -11.72 -18.75 4.38
N ALA A 155 -11.75 -19.48 3.26
CA ALA A 155 -11.95 -20.92 3.25
C ALA A 155 -10.88 -21.66 4.06
N THR A 156 -9.63 -21.20 3.94
CA THR A 156 -8.52 -21.77 4.71
C THR A 156 -8.64 -21.47 6.20
N CYS A 157 -9.08 -20.27 6.61
CA CYS A 157 -9.36 -19.96 8.01
C CYS A 157 -10.42 -20.91 8.59
N PHE A 158 -11.53 -21.13 7.89
CA PHE A 158 -12.56 -22.08 8.31
C PHE A 158 -12.00 -23.49 8.48
N LEU A 159 -11.14 -23.93 7.55
CA LEU A 159 -10.53 -25.25 7.65
C LEU A 159 -9.58 -25.35 8.87
N LYS A 160 -8.80 -24.31 9.13
CA LYS A 160 -7.83 -24.25 10.24
C LYS A 160 -8.50 -24.16 11.61
N THR A 161 -9.67 -23.55 11.68
CA THR A 161 -10.49 -23.45 12.92
C THR A 161 -11.44 -24.65 13.10
N GLY A 162 -11.38 -25.65 12.22
CA GLY A 162 -12.22 -26.87 12.33
C GLY A 162 -13.63 -26.71 11.76
N ASN A 163 -13.98 -25.58 11.19
CA ASN A 163 -15.28 -25.35 10.54
C ASN A 163 -15.30 -25.93 9.12
N VAL A 164 -15.16 -27.25 9.05
CA VAL A 164 -14.93 -28.01 7.81
C VAL A 164 -16.07 -27.85 6.79
N LYS A 165 -17.31 -27.70 7.26
CA LYS A 165 -18.48 -27.54 6.38
C LYS A 165 -18.42 -26.21 5.63
N GLU A 166 -18.18 -25.12 6.35
CA GLU A 166 -18.03 -23.77 5.78
C GLU A 166 -16.82 -23.72 4.84
N ALA A 167 -15.69 -24.29 5.25
CA ALA A 167 -14.51 -24.42 4.40
C ALA A 167 -14.84 -25.07 3.06
N ALA A 168 -15.59 -26.20 3.07
CA ALA A 168 -15.97 -26.91 1.86
C ALA A 168 -16.87 -26.05 0.94
N ILE A 169 -17.82 -25.29 1.49
CA ILE A 169 -18.67 -24.40 0.72
C ILE A 169 -17.83 -23.33 -0.02
N TRP A 170 -16.93 -22.69 0.69
CA TRP A 170 -16.09 -21.63 0.12
C TRP A 170 -15.07 -22.15 -0.90
N PHE A 171 -14.45 -23.31 -0.65
CA PHE A 171 -13.57 -23.95 -1.63
C PHE A 171 -14.34 -24.40 -2.89
N GLU A 172 -15.57 -24.92 -2.75
CA GLU A 172 -16.40 -25.29 -3.90
C GLU A 172 -16.81 -24.07 -4.72
N THR A 173 -17.23 -22.99 -4.06
CA THR A 173 -17.55 -21.73 -4.71
C THR A 173 -16.36 -21.23 -5.53
N LEU A 174 -15.17 -21.16 -4.93
CA LEU A 174 -13.98 -20.67 -5.59
C LEU A 174 -13.51 -21.59 -6.73
N ARG A 175 -13.63 -22.90 -6.56
CA ARG A 175 -13.34 -23.89 -7.61
C ARG A 175 -14.24 -23.69 -8.83
N SER A 176 -15.53 -23.43 -8.61
CA SER A 176 -16.54 -23.29 -9.67
C SER A 176 -16.36 -22.03 -10.53
N THR A 177 -15.69 -21.01 -10.02
CA THR A 177 -15.41 -19.76 -10.75
C THR A 177 -14.23 -19.86 -11.73
N GLY A 178 -13.51 -20.97 -11.76
CA GLY A 178 -12.30 -21.12 -12.58
C GLY A 178 -11.12 -20.27 -12.10
N SER A 179 -11.12 -19.92 -10.81
CA SER A 179 -10.06 -19.18 -10.15
C SER A 179 -8.70 -19.84 -10.30
N LYS A 180 -7.62 -19.06 -10.20
CA LYS A 180 -6.24 -19.57 -10.10
C LYS A 180 -6.03 -20.58 -8.96
N TYR A 181 -6.92 -20.61 -7.97
CA TYR A 181 -6.92 -21.54 -6.83
C TYR A 181 -7.72 -22.84 -7.07
N ALA A 182 -8.27 -23.06 -8.27
CA ALA A 182 -9.14 -24.22 -8.54
C ALA A 182 -8.47 -25.58 -8.24
N ALA A 183 -7.18 -25.71 -8.53
CA ALA A 183 -6.41 -26.92 -8.22
C ALA A 183 -6.26 -27.13 -6.70
N ASP A 184 -5.87 -26.07 -5.97
CA ASP A 184 -5.73 -26.12 -4.51
C ASP A 184 -7.07 -26.40 -3.83
N CYS A 185 -8.16 -25.79 -4.32
CA CYS A 185 -9.52 -26.05 -3.83
C CYS A 185 -9.90 -27.53 -4.03
N THR A 186 -9.58 -28.12 -5.19
CA THR A 186 -9.84 -29.54 -5.45
C THR A 186 -9.09 -30.42 -4.47
N TYR A 187 -7.82 -30.10 -4.17
CA TYR A 187 -7.04 -30.81 -3.17
C TYR A 187 -7.68 -30.73 -1.78
N TYR A 188 -8.02 -29.53 -1.29
CA TYR A 188 -8.64 -29.39 0.02
C TYR A 188 -10.01 -30.03 0.13
N LEU A 189 -10.84 -29.97 -0.90
CA LEU A 189 -12.13 -30.67 -0.94
C LEU A 189 -11.96 -32.20 -0.86
N SER A 190 -10.95 -32.73 -1.54
CA SER A 190 -10.62 -34.17 -1.47
C SER A 190 -10.12 -34.57 -0.08
N TYR A 191 -9.28 -33.73 0.52
CA TYR A 191 -8.80 -33.92 1.91
C TYR A 191 -9.96 -33.89 2.91
N ILE A 192 -10.90 -32.94 2.78
CA ILE A 192 -12.08 -32.83 3.63
C ILE A 192 -12.94 -34.10 3.52
N ARG A 193 -13.26 -34.54 2.29
CA ARG A 193 -14.04 -35.76 2.06
C ARG A 193 -13.37 -37.00 2.66
N TYR A 194 -12.05 -37.15 2.47
CA TYR A 194 -11.31 -38.25 3.04
C TYR A 194 -11.32 -38.23 4.57
N SER A 195 -11.13 -37.06 5.19
CA SER A 195 -11.15 -36.95 6.65
C SER A 195 -12.50 -37.28 7.26
N GLN A 196 -13.60 -36.89 6.59
CA GLN A 196 -14.97 -37.21 7.04
C GLN A 196 -15.31 -38.70 6.88
N GLN A 197 -14.82 -39.36 5.86
CA GLN A 197 -15.03 -40.81 5.68
C GLN A 197 -14.25 -41.70 6.65
N ARG A 198 -13.23 -41.18 7.31
CA ARG A 198 -12.46 -41.93 8.33
C ARG A 198 -13.08 -41.93 9.71
N TYR A 199 -14.07 -41.12 9.96
CA TYR A 199 -14.72 -40.97 11.27
C TYR A 199 -16.15 -41.49 11.32
N GLU A 200 -16.63 -42.11 10.19
CA GLU A 200 -17.83 -42.92 10.12
C GLU A 200 -17.48 -44.42 10.18
#